data_e63f6258cfd2fc5f0f35e8e05d227730
#
_entry.id   e63f6258cfd2fc5f0f35e8e05d227730
#
_cell.length_a   1.000
_cell.length_b   1.000
_cell.length_c   1.000
_cell.angle_alpha   90.00
_cell.angle_beta   90.00
_cell.angle_gamma   90.00
#
_symmetry.space_group_name_H-M   'P 1'
#
loop_
_entity.id
_entity.type
_entity.pdbx_description
1 polymer ?
#
loop_
_entity_poly.entity_id
_entity_poly.type
_entity_poly.pdbx_seq_one_letter_code
_entity_poly.pdbx_strand_id
1 'polypeptide(L)' 'MMDTVLHDIKAAGYAKVMLWVFEDNIRARRFYEAHGFTTSGKVKPNIEPIEICYEKNL' A
#
# COMPACT_ATOMS: atom_id res chain seq x y z
N MET A 1 -12.72 -6.08 -5.21
CA MET A 1 -12.57 -5.83 -3.76
C MET A 1 -11.16 -6.13 -3.32
N MET A 2 -10.63 -5.35 -2.38
CA MET A 2 -9.24 -5.48 -1.93
C MET A 2 -8.94 -6.89 -1.37
N ASP A 3 -9.86 -7.45 -0.58
CA ASP A 3 -9.65 -8.76 0.02
C ASP A 3 -9.51 -9.87 -1.02
N THR A 4 -10.28 -9.82 -2.09
CA THR A 4 -10.19 -10.79 -3.18
C THR A 4 -8.85 -10.67 -3.90
N VAL A 5 -8.41 -9.44 -4.16
CA VAL A 5 -7.12 -9.18 -4.80
C VAL A 5 -5.98 -9.72 -3.96
N LEU A 6 -5.98 -9.45 -2.64
CA LEU A 6 -4.95 -9.94 -1.74
C LEU A 6 -4.94 -11.46 -1.66
N HIS A 7 -6.11 -12.09 -1.66
CA HIS A 7 -6.22 -13.54 -1.66
C HIS A 7 -5.58 -14.15 -2.92
N ASP A 8 -5.86 -13.56 -4.08
CA ASP A 8 -5.30 -14.04 -5.35
C ASP A 8 -3.79 -13.89 -5.40
N ILE A 9 -3.26 -12.76 -4.89
CA ILE A 9 -1.82 -12.52 -4.82
C ILE A 9 -1.16 -13.55 -3.93
N LYS A 10 -1.72 -13.84 -2.77
CA LYS A 10 -1.19 -14.85 -1.86
C LYS A 10 -1.21 -16.23 -2.49
N ALA A 11 -2.30 -16.59 -3.16
CA ALA A 11 -2.43 -17.88 -3.84
C ALA A 11 -1.41 -18.03 -4.97
N ALA A 12 -0.97 -16.93 -5.57
CA ALA A 12 0.07 -16.94 -6.59
C ALA A 12 1.49 -17.05 -6.02
N GLY A 13 1.64 -17.10 -4.69
CA GLY A 13 2.93 -17.28 -4.03
C GLY A 13 3.63 -16.02 -3.60
N TYR A 14 2.99 -14.88 -3.69
CA TYR A 14 3.58 -13.62 -3.21
C TYR A 14 3.43 -13.51 -1.69
N ALA A 15 4.51 -13.08 -1.03
CA ALA A 15 4.54 -12.95 0.43
C ALA A 15 4.27 -11.51 0.89
N LYS A 16 4.31 -10.54 -0.02
CA LYS A 16 4.23 -9.12 0.32
C LYS A 16 3.64 -8.33 -0.83
N VAL A 17 2.80 -7.35 -0.49
CA VAL A 17 2.24 -6.40 -1.44
C VAL A 17 2.74 -5.00 -1.11
N MET A 18 3.19 -4.27 -2.11
CA MET A 18 3.65 -2.88 -1.97
C MET A 18 2.89 -2.00 -2.95
N LEU A 19 2.59 -0.78 -2.52
CA LEU A 19 1.92 0.20 -3.38
C LEU A 19 2.32 1.61 -2.98
N TRP A 20 2.11 2.56 -3.89
CA TRP A 20 2.41 3.97 -3.66
C TRP A 20 1.11 4.74 -3.53
N VAL A 21 1.05 5.60 -2.52
CA VAL A 21 -0.12 6.43 -2.22
C VAL A 21 0.34 7.88 -2.07
N PHE A 22 -0.40 8.82 -2.65
CA PHE A 22 -0.09 10.24 -2.47
C PHE A 22 -0.20 10.62 -0.99
N GLU A 23 0.79 11.36 -0.51
CA GLU A 23 0.82 11.80 0.90
C GLU A 23 -0.44 12.55 1.29
N ASP A 24 -0.95 13.41 0.39
CA ASP A 24 -2.13 14.22 0.65
C ASP A 24 -3.44 13.44 0.53
N ASN A 25 -3.39 12.23 0.01
CA ASN A 25 -4.59 11.42 -0.17
C ASN A 25 -4.94 10.69 1.13
N ILE A 26 -5.43 11.44 2.11
CA ILE A 26 -5.74 10.90 3.44
C ILE A 26 -6.78 9.79 3.36
N ARG A 27 -7.76 9.93 2.46
CA ARG A 27 -8.81 8.93 2.29
C ARG A 27 -8.24 7.57 1.87
N ALA A 28 -7.35 7.56 0.89
CA ALA A 28 -6.70 6.35 0.43
C ALA A 28 -5.80 5.77 1.52
N ARG A 29 -5.05 6.64 2.22
CA ARG A 29 -4.17 6.20 3.30
C ARG A 29 -4.96 5.48 4.40
N ARG A 30 -6.09 6.05 4.82
CA ARG A 30 -6.95 5.41 5.82
C ARG A 30 -7.51 4.09 5.33
N PHE A 31 -7.88 4.03 4.05
CA PHE A 31 -8.40 2.81 3.44
C PHE A 31 -7.37 1.68 3.52
N TYR A 32 -6.14 1.96 3.11
CA TYR A 32 -5.09 0.93 3.13
C TYR A 32 -4.69 0.56 4.55
N GLU A 33 -4.61 1.52 5.46
CA GLU A 33 -4.31 1.26 6.86
C GLU A 33 -5.38 0.38 7.51
N ALA A 34 -6.64 0.60 7.16
CA ALA A 34 -7.75 -0.22 7.65
C ALA A 34 -7.67 -1.66 7.14
N HIS A 35 -7.00 -1.88 6.00
CA HIS A 35 -6.77 -3.21 5.45
C HIS A 35 -5.45 -3.83 5.87
N GLY A 36 -4.79 -3.26 6.85
CA GLY A 36 -3.56 -3.83 7.41
C GLY A 36 -2.28 -3.39 6.72
N PHE A 37 -2.34 -2.42 5.82
CA PHE A 37 -1.14 -1.85 5.20
C PHE A 37 -0.47 -0.89 6.18
N THR A 38 0.86 -0.86 6.14
CA THR A 38 1.66 0.06 6.94
C THR A 38 2.66 0.78 6.05
N THR A 39 3.16 1.92 6.50
CA THR A 39 4.18 2.65 5.75
C THR A 39 5.51 1.90 5.87
N SER A 40 6.21 1.76 4.73
CA SER A 40 7.52 1.13 4.72
C SER A 40 8.65 2.09 5.07
N GLY A 41 8.34 3.37 5.20
CA GLY A 41 9.35 4.41 5.40
C GLY A 41 9.93 4.96 4.12
N LYS A 42 9.58 4.41 2.97
CA LYS A 42 10.06 4.89 1.67
C LYS A 42 9.15 5.98 1.16
N VAL A 43 9.74 7.04 0.65
CA VAL A 43 9.02 8.17 0.02
C VAL A 43 9.77 8.58 -1.24
N LYS A 44 9.09 9.26 -2.14
CA LYS A 44 9.70 9.82 -3.35
C LYS A 44 9.82 11.33 -3.17
N PRO A 45 10.91 11.82 -2.54
CA PRO A 45 11.01 13.22 -2.14
C PRO A 45 11.24 14.20 -3.30
N ASN A 46 11.72 13.72 -4.43
CA ASN A 46 12.03 14.58 -5.58
C ASN A 46 10.87 14.66 -6.58
N ILE A 47 9.74 14.11 -6.25
CA ILE A 47 8.55 14.06 -7.11
C ILE A 47 7.38 14.70 -6.36
N GLU A 48 6.73 15.67 -6.97
CA GLU A 48 5.51 16.23 -6.43
C GLU A 48 4.32 15.84 -7.31
N PRO A 49 3.21 15.41 -6.70
CA PRO A 49 3.00 15.24 -5.26
C PRO A 49 3.84 14.10 -4.67
N ILE A 50 4.13 14.20 -3.37
CA ILE A 50 4.92 13.18 -2.66
C ILE A 50 4.12 11.88 -2.56
N GLU A 51 4.77 10.77 -2.86
CA GLU A 51 4.17 9.45 -2.73
C GLU A 51 4.82 8.69 -1.58
N ILE A 52 4.01 7.99 -0.80
CA ILE A 52 4.43 7.17 0.32
C ILE A 52 4.23 5.71 -0.06
N CYS A 53 5.21 4.87 0.22
CA CYS A 53 5.10 3.43 -0.02
C CYS A 53 4.38 2.77 1.16
N TYR A 54 3.31 2.06 0.85
CA TYR A 54 2.62 1.20 1.80
C TYR A 54 2.89 -0.26 1.48
N GLU A 55 2.95 -1.07 2.51
CA GLU A 55 3.21 -2.50 2.34
C GLU A 55 2.36 -3.33 3.30
N LYS A 56 2.12 -4.57 2.91
CA LYS A 56 1.42 -5.54 3.74
C LYS A 56 2.03 -6.92 3.53
N ASN A 57 2.33 -7.60 4.62
CA ASN A 57 2.74 -9.01 4.58
C ASN A 57 1.49 -9.88 4.48
N LEU A 58 1.55 -10.85 3.59
CA LEU A 58 0.44 -11.77 3.33
C LEU A 58 0.54 -13.05 4.14
#